data_34470127df08e8c4121f1ce23a01fe0e
#
_entry.id   34470127df08e8c4121f1ce23a01fe0e
#
_cell.length_a   1.000
_cell.length_b   1.000
_cell.length_c   1.000
_cell.angle_alpha   90.00
_cell.angle_beta   90.00
_cell.angle_gamma   90.00
#
_symmetry.space_group_name_H-M   'P 1'
#
loop_
_entity.id
_entity.type
_entity.pdbx_description
1 polymer ?
#
loop_
_entity_poly.entity_id
_entity_poly.type
_entity_poly.pdbx_seq_one_letter_code
_entity_poly.pdbx_strand_id
1 'polypeptide(L)'
;MKTFLKKISLVALTLIFVVGLSSCEATKNANNAQKGAVIGTAGGAILGAIIGNNTGKKGSGGELGAVIGGVVGGTTGVLIGNKMDKQAQKIEEEIPGAKVERIEDGILVTFDENSGVHFETEKYNINSTSEVMLTKLANILREYPDTDVLVVGHTDSSGSASYNMTLSEKRAYAVTNYFIQNKGLSSSRFTTTWFGEDQPIADNDTTEGRAQNRRVNIAIVPNDKMIEDAKKEAGEN
;
A
#
# COMPACT_ATOMS: atom_id res chain seq x y z
N MET A 1 37.00 -31.04 31.57
CA MET A 1 36.86 -30.20 30.37
C MET A 1 35.65 -30.53 29.49
N LYS A 2 35.18 -31.76 29.39
CA LYS A 2 34.01 -32.18 28.60
C LYS A 2 32.61 -31.80 29.16
N THR A 3 32.53 -31.55 30.47
CA THR A 3 31.27 -31.16 31.14
C THR A 3 30.97 -29.65 31.10
N PHE A 4 32.01 -28.84 30.87
CA PHE A 4 31.85 -27.36 30.77
C PHE A 4 31.29 -26.93 29.42
N LEU A 5 31.65 -27.61 28.33
CA LEU A 5 31.13 -27.32 26.99
C LEU A 5 29.65 -27.69 26.80
N LYS A 6 29.16 -28.73 27.53
CA LYS A 6 27.72 -29.11 27.44
C LYS A 6 26.79 -28.11 28.14
N LYS A 7 27.27 -27.37 29.14
CA LYS A 7 26.45 -26.34 29.84
C LYS A 7 26.34 -25.04 29.05
N ILE A 8 27.37 -24.72 28.26
CA ILE A 8 27.33 -23.51 27.38
C ILE A 8 26.39 -23.73 26.21
N SER A 9 26.29 -24.94 25.64
CA SER A 9 25.38 -25.27 24.55
C SER A 9 23.90 -25.22 24.96
N LEU A 10 23.57 -25.54 26.21
CA LEU A 10 22.19 -25.55 26.72
C LEU A 10 21.68 -24.13 27.04
N VAL A 11 22.57 -23.24 27.50
CA VAL A 11 22.24 -21.85 27.80
C VAL A 11 22.08 -21.02 26.50
N ALA A 12 22.86 -21.33 25.45
CA ALA A 12 22.72 -20.68 24.14
C ALA A 12 21.40 -21.06 23.43
N LEU A 13 20.92 -22.32 23.65
CA LEU A 13 19.65 -22.78 23.02
C LEU A 13 18.41 -22.23 23.73
N THR A 14 18.47 -21.90 25.01
CA THR A 14 17.36 -21.28 25.75
C THR A 14 17.26 -19.78 25.52
N LEU A 15 18.34 -19.11 25.12
CA LEU A 15 18.33 -17.66 24.81
C LEU A 15 17.66 -17.34 23.45
N ILE A 16 17.67 -18.29 22.51
CA ILE A 16 17.05 -18.13 21.19
C ILE A 16 15.52 -18.26 21.25
N PHE A 17 14.97 -18.93 22.29
CA PHE A 17 13.51 -19.16 22.39
C PHE A 17 12.75 -18.05 23.14
N VAL A 18 13.44 -17.12 23.81
CA VAL A 18 12.80 -16.03 24.58
C VAL A 18 12.59 -14.76 23.75
N VAL A 19 13.23 -14.62 22.58
CA VAL A 19 13.06 -13.44 21.69
C VAL A 19 11.81 -13.53 20.81
N GLY A 20 11.12 -14.68 20.77
CA GLY A 20 9.96 -14.93 19.90
C GLY A 20 8.59 -14.49 20.43
N LEU A 21 8.45 -13.95 21.65
CA LEU A 21 7.14 -13.72 22.27
C LEU A 21 6.82 -12.26 22.64
N SER A 22 7.62 -11.29 22.23
CA SER A 22 7.35 -9.86 22.53
C SER A 22 6.72 -9.08 21.39
N SER A 23 6.13 -9.74 20.36
CA SER A 23 5.56 -9.07 19.18
C SER A 23 4.07 -8.67 19.31
N CYS A 24 3.43 -8.90 20.46
CA CYS A 24 1.99 -8.63 20.60
C CYS A 24 1.59 -7.32 21.29
N GLU A 25 2.52 -6.46 21.67
CA GLU A 25 2.19 -5.23 22.41
C GLU A 25 2.32 -3.93 21.61
N ALA A 26 2.86 -3.99 20.40
CA ALA A 26 3.10 -2.79 19.57
C ALA A 26 1.82 -2.19 18.95
N THR A 27 0.69 -2.93 18.95
CA THR A 27 -0.55 -2.48 18.29
C THR A 27 -1.46 -1.62 19.15
N LYS A 28 -1.23 -1.50 20.46
CA LYS A 28 -2.14 -0.75 21.35
C LYS A 28 -1.95 0.78 21.33
N ASN A 29 -0.80 1.26 20.86
CA ASN A 29 -0.46 2.70 20.81
C ASN A 29 -0.22 3.21 19.37
N ALA A 30 -0.59 2.44 18.36
CA ALA A 30 -0.44 2.84 16.97
C ALA A 30 -1.39 4.00 16.63
N ASN A 31 -0.87 5.10 16.09
CA ASN A 31 -1.67 6.18 15.51
C ASN A 31 -2.41 5.68 14.25
N ASN A 32 -3.32 6.50 13.68
CA ASN A 32 -4.15 6.08 12.55
C ASN A 32 -3.33 5.68 11.29
N ALA A 33 -2.15 6.25 11.10
CA ALA A 33 -1.22 5.85 10.04
C ALA A 33 -0.63 4.45 10.29
N GLN A 34 -0.33 4.13 11.56
CA GLN A 34 0.15 2.80 11.95
C GLN A 34 -0.96 1.74 11.95
N LYS A 35 -2.22 2.12 12.17
CA LYS A 35 -3.37 1.20 12.05
C LYS A 35 -3.68 0.84 10.59
N GLY A 36 -3.41 1.75 9.65
CA GLY A 36 -3.47 1.46 8.21
C GLY A 36 -2.38 0.49 7.74
N ALA A 37 -1.27 0.36 8.48
CA ALA A 37 -0.19 -0.58 8.16
C ALA A 37 -0.50 -2.06 8.52
N VAL A 38 -1.63 -2.34 9.16
CA VAL A 38 -2.06 -3.70 9.57
C VAL A 38 -3.02 -4.32 8.54
N ILE A 39 -2.90 -3.94 7.29
CA ILE A 39 -3.67 -4.58 6.22
C ILE A 39 -2.83 -5.71 5.66
N GLY A 40 -3.10 -6.92 6.10
CA GLY A 40 -2.56 -8.15 5.55
C GLY A 40 -1.07 -8.13 5.14
N THR A 41 -0.47 -9.24 4.99
CA THR A 41 0.98 -9.33 4.71
C THR A 41 1.41 -8.62 3.41
N ALA A 42 0.60 -8.67 2.35
CA ALA A 42 0.91 -8.01 1.08
C ALA A 42 0.68 -6.48 1.12
N GLY A 43 -0.37 -5.99 1.83
CA GLY A 43 -0.62 -4.55 1.97
C GLY A 43 0.46 -3.81 2.76
N GLY A 44 1.10 -4.48 3.71
CA GLY A 44 2.20 -3.92 4.51
C GLY A 44 3.46 -3.65 3.68
N ALA A 45 3.80 -4.53 2.73
CA ALA A 45 4.95 -4.34 1.85
C ALA A 45 4.78 -3.14 0.92
N ILE A 46 3.58 -2.96 0.36
CA ILE A 46 3.30 -1.82 -0.52
C ILE A 46 3.26 -0.51 0.28
N LEU A 47 2.67 -0.49 1.48
CA LEU A 47 2.78 0.68 2.36
C LEU A 47 4.22 0.98 2.71
N GLY A 48 5.02 -0.03 3.03
CA GLY A 48 6.44 0.12 3.29
C GLY A 48 7.20 0.65 2.08
N ALA A 49 6.84 0.25 0.87
CA ALA A 49 7.42 0.79 -0.35
C ALA A 49 7.00 2.25 -0.60
N ILE A 50 5.72 2.58 -0.36
CA ILE A 50 5.23 3.97 -0.45
C ILE A 50 5.94 4.87 0.57
N ILE A 51 6.12 4.40 1.80
CA ILE A 51 6.77 5.15 2.89
C ILE A 51 8.30 5.08 2.77
N GLY A 52 8.85 3.90 2.47
CA GLY A 52 10.29 3.63 2.52
C GLY A 52 11.09 4.17 1.36
N ASN A 53 10.53 4.19 0.14
CA ASN A 53 11.22 4.65 -1.06
C ASN A 53 11.57 6.15 -1.02
N ASN A 54 11.00 6.87 -0.07
CA ASN A 54 11.02 8.33 -0.07
C ASN A 54 11.84 8.96 1.03
N THR A 55 12.34 8.21 1.99
CA THR A 55 13.04 8.82 3.13
C THR A 55 14.51 9.15 2.85
N GLY A 56 15.04 8.91 1.64
CA GLY A 56 16.44 9.26 1.28
C GLY A 56 17.50 8.73 2.26
N LYS A 57 17.07 8.12 3.33
CA LYS A 57 17.90 7.45 4.35
C LYS A 57 17.75 5.95 4.15
N LYS A 58 18.70 5.34 3.48
CA LYS A 58 18.94 3.90 3.60
C LYS A 58 18.99 3.58 5.10
N GLY A 59 17.96 2.94 5.63
CA GLY A 59 18.10 2.32 6.92
C GLY A 59 16.93 2.17 7.87
N SER A 60 15.76 2.79 7.70
CA SER A 60 14.72 2.54 8.73
C SER A 60 13.27 2.40 8.25
N GLY A 61 12.95 2.81 7.03
CA GLY A 61 11.57 2.68 6.51
C GLY A 61 11.37 1.42 5.68
N GLY A 62 12.37 1.02 4.88
CA GLY A 62 12.32 -0.17 4.03
C GLY A 62 12.33 -1.50 4.81
N GLU A 63 12.99 -1.52 5.97
CA GLU A 63 13.04 -2.73 6.81
C GLU A 63 11.72 -3.00 7.55
N LEU A 64 10.94 -1.97 7.91
CA LEU A 64 9.63 -2.17 8.53
C LEU A 64 8.57 -2.63 7.51
N GLY A 65 8.68 -2.20 6.26
CA GLY A 65 7.77 -2.62 5.19
C GLY A 65 8.03 -4.05 4.71
N ALA A 66 9.30 -4.42 4.59
CA ALA A 66 9.71 -5.75 4.13
C ALA A 66 9.41 -6.89 5.14
N VAL A 67 9.27 -6.57 6.43
CA VAL A 67 9.00 -7.57 7.48
C VAL A 67 7.52 -7.96 7.56
N ILE A 68 6.62 -7.15 6.96
CA ILE A 68 5.17 -7.35 7.08
C ILE A 68 4.58 -8.01 5.82
N GLY A 69 5.32 -8.03 4.71
CA GLY A 69 4.94 -8.72 3.48
C GLY A 69 5.41 -10.17 3.49
N GLY A 70 4.58 -11.10 3.92
CA GLY A 70 4.86 -12.52 3.73
C GLY A 70 4.83 -12.84 2.24
N VAL A 71 5.99 -13.03 1.64
CA VAL A 71 6.09 -13.57 0.27
C VAL A 71 5.41 -14.93 0.28
N VAL A 72 4.30 -15.04 -0.43
CA VAL A 72 3.67 -16.34 -0.70
C VAL A 72 4.59 -17.03 -1.71
N GLY A 73 5.47 -17.90 -1.21
CA GLY A 73 6.42 -18.64 -2.05
C GLY A 73 5.77 -19.82 -2.77
N GLY A 74 6.56 -20.49 -3.60
CA GLY A 74 6.13 -21.73 -4.27
C GLY A 74 5.12 -21.53 -5.39
N THR A 75 4.33 -22.56 -5.66
CA THR A 75 3.32 -22.56 -6.74
C THR A 75 2.21 -21.54 -6.48
N THR A 76 1.81 -21.36 -5.23
CA THR A 76 0.80 -20.39 -4.81
C THR A 76 1.21 -18.97 -5.20
N GLY A 77 2.47 -18.56 -4.95
CA GLY A 77 2.99 -17.24 -5.34
C GLY A 77 2.97 -17.01 -6.85
N VAL A 78 3.28 -18.02 -7.64
CA VAL A 78 3.20 -17.95 -9.12
C VAL A 78 1.76 -17.72 -9.59
N LEU A 79 0.79 -18.41 -9.00
CA LEU A 79 -0.63 -18.24 -9.35
C LEU A 79 -1.16 -16.86 -9.01
N ILE A 80 -0.83 -16.35 -7.82
CA ILE A 80 -1.17 -14.98 -7.39
C ILE A 80 -0.49 -13.96 -8.32
N GLY A 81 0.83 -14.09 -8.53
CA GLY A 81 1.60 -13.21 -9.39
C GLY A 81 0.98 -13.08 -10.78
N ASN A 82 0.65 -14.20 -11.43
CA ASN A 82 0.01 -14.21 -12.74
C ASN A 82 -1.35 -13.49 -12.78
N LYS A 83 -2.17 -13.60 -11.72
CA LYS A 83 -3.46 -12.89 -11.62
C LYS A 83 -3.24 -11.39 -11.46
N MET A 84 -2.28 -11.00 -10.61
CA MET A 84 -1.94 -9.60 -10.36
C MET A 84 -1.27 -8.95 -11.58
N ASP A 85 -0.43 -9.68 -12.33
CA ASP A 85 0.18 -9.18 -13.57
C ASP A 85 -0.86 -8.87 -14.64
N LYS A 86 -1.85 -9.73 -14.82
CA LYS A 86 -2.96 -9.48 -15.74
C LYS A 86 -3.77 -8.24 -15.33
N GLN A 87 -4.00 -8.06 -14.03
CA GLN A 87 -4.69 -6.88 -13.53
C GLN A 87 -3.86 -5.61 -13.74
N ALA A 88 -2.55 -5.65 -13.49
CA ALA A 88 -1.65 -4.53 -13.73
C ALA A 88 -1.63 -4.12 -15.20
N GLN A 89 -1.44 -5.08 -16.12
CA GLN A 89 -1.48 -4.84 -17.57
C GLN A 89 -2.80 -4.19 -17.99
N LYS A 90 -3.93 -4.69 -17.49
CA LYS A 90 -5.24 -4.11 -17.80
C LYS A 90 -5.36 -2.67 -17.31
N ILE A 91 -4.81 -2.35 -16.13
CA ILE A 91 -4.80 -0.97 -15.63
C ILE A 91 -3.94 -0.08 -16.53
N GLU A 92 -2.76 -0.53 -16.94
CA GLU A 92 -1.87 0.21 -17.86
C GLU A 92 -2.53 0.49 -19.22
N GLU A 93 -3.21 -0.52 -19.77
CA GLU A 93 -3.89 -0.40 -21.07
C GLU A 93 -5.10 0.53 -21.03
N GLU A 94 -5.92 0.45 -19.98
CA GLU A 94 -7.18 1.20 -19.92
C GLU A 94 -7.02 2.59 -19.31
N ILE A 95 -5.97 2.84 -18.50
CA ILE A 95 -5.76 4.12 -17.79
C ILE A 95 -4.42 4.74 -18.23
N PRO A 96 -4.33 5.25 -19.46
CA PRO A 96 -3.10 5.89 -19.93
C PRO A 96 -2.76 7.10 -19.06
N GLY A 97 -1.50 7.20 -18.65
CA GLY A 97 -1.00 8.28 -17.80
C GLY A 97 -0.92 7.91 -16.31
N ALA A 98 -1.61 6.89 -15.84
CA ALA A 98 -1.36 6.34 -14.51
C ALA A 98 0.01 5.64 -14.49
N LYS A 99 0.80 5.90 -13.45
CA LYS A 99 2.02 5.13 -13.22
C LYS A 99 1.66 3.85 -12.48
N VAL A 100 1.84 2.70 -13.13
CA VAL A 100 1.53 1.39 -12.58
C VAL A 100 2.83 0.65 -12.29
N GLU A 101 3.01 0.19 -11.07
CA GLU A 101 4.21 -0.54 -10.64
C GLU A 101 3.79 -1.83 -9.94
N ARG A 102 4.43 -2.95 -10.31
CA ARG A 102 4.35 -4.19 -9.55
C ARG A 102 5.31 -4.11 -8.36
N ILE A 103 4.77 -4.31 -7.15
CA ILE A 103 5.54 -4.35 -5.91
C ILE A 103 5.22 -5.66 -5.19
N GLU A 104 6.16 -6.59 -5.22
CA GLU A 104 5.94 -7.94 -4.70
C GLU A 104 4.64 -8.56 -5.26
N ASP A 105 3.71 -8.98 -4.40
CA ASP A 105 2.44 -9.57 -4.80
C ASP A 105 1.34 -8.52 -5.09
N GLY A 106 1.66 -7.21 -5.03
CA GLY A 106 0.67 -6.14 -5.21
C GLY A 106 0.93 -5.25 -6.42
N ILE A 107 0.03 -4.30 -6.64
CA ILE A 107 0.08 -3.28 -7.68
C ILE A 107 0.00 -1.91 -7.01
N LEU A 108 0.91 -1.01 -7.33
CA LEU A 108 0.83 0.40 -6.96
C LEU A 108 0.44 1.22 -8.19
N VAL A 109 -0.71 1.89 -8.10
CA VAL A 109 -1.17 2.85 -9.11
C VAL A 109 -1.01 4.25 -8.53
N THR A 110 -0.17 5.07 -9.15
CA THR A 110 0.06 6.46 -8.75
C THR A 110 -0.66 7.38 -9.71
N PHE A 111 -1.51 8.23 -9.14
CA PHE A 111 -2.19 9.32 -9.84
C PHE A 111 -1.66 10.66 -9.33
N ASP A 112 -0.93 11.36 -10.17
CA ASP A 112 -0.46 12.74 -9.97
C ASP A 112 -1.21 13.71 -10.89
N GLU A 113 -0.85 14.99 -10.87
CA GLU A 113 -1.49 15.99 -11.73
C GLU A 113 -1.41 15.69 -13.22
N ASN A 114 -0.42 14.91 -13.67
CA ASN A 114 -0.21 14.59 -15.09
C ASN A 114 -0.99 13.34 -15.52
N SER A 115 -1.47 12.54 -14.58
CA SER A 115 -2.10 11.25 -14.82
C SER A 115 -3.63 11.29 -14.97
N GLY A 116 -4.23 12.49 -14.96
CA GLY A 116 -5.67 12.68 -15.15
C GLY A 116 -6.53 12.49 -13.90
N VAL A 117 -5.99 12.05 -12.78
CA VAL A 117 -6.66 12.13 -11.48
C VAL A 117 -5.97 13.18 -10.64
N HIS A 118 -6.44 14.40 -10.77
CA HIS A 118 -5.89 15.53 -10.04
C HIS A 118 -6.99 16.30 -9.32
N PHE A 119 -6.59 17.01 -8.30
CA PHE A 119 -7.44 17.95 -7.57
C PHE A 119 -7.00 19.36 -7.88
N GLU A 120 -7.97 20.26 -8.08
CA GLU A 120 -7.66 21.68 -8.14
C GLU A 120 -7.00 22.15 -6.83
N THR A 121 -6.26 23.26 -6.89
CA THR A 121 -5.59 23.83 -5.73
C THR A 121 -6.58 23.99 -4.56
N GLU A 122 -6.21 23.55 -3.38
CA GLU A 122 -7.03 23.57 -2.15
C GLU A 122 -8.35 22.81 -2.21
N LYS A 123 -8.65 22.10 -3.33
CA LYS A 123 -9.87 21.29 -3.46
C LYS A 123 -9.60 19.81 -3.28
N TYR A 124 -10.68 19.10 -2.94
CA TYR A 124 -10.72 17.64 -2.78
C TYR A 124 -11.88 17.02 -3.58
N ASN A 125 -12.63 17.81 -4.33
CA ASN A 125 -13.70 17.29 -5.18
C ASN A 125 -13.11 16.61 -6.41
N ILE A 126 -13.63 15.44 -6.73
CA ILE A 126 -13.29 14.71 -7.96
C ILE A 126 -13.88 15.50 -9.13
N ASN A 127 -13.04 15.88 -10.09
CA ASN A 127 -13.46 16.56 -11.31
C ASN A 127 -13.85 15.53 -12.39
N SER A 128 -14.45 15.98 -13.48
CA SER A 128 -14.95 15.13 -14.57
C SER A 128 -13.86 14.27 -15.22
N THR A 129 -12.64 14.77 -15.36
CA THR A 129 -11.51 14.01 -15.90
C THR A 129 -11.13 12.88 -14.95
N SER A 130 -11.00 13.18 -13.65
CA SER A 130 -10.74 12.19 -12.61
C SER A 130 -11.84 11.12 -12.52
N GLU A 131 -13.12 11.53 -12.70
CA GLU A 131 -14.24 10.59 -12.73
C GLU A 131 -14.10 9.53 -13.83
N VAL A 132 -13.65 9.92 -15.02
CA VAL A 132 -13.45 8.97 -16.14
C VAL A 132 -12.39 7.94 -15.76
N MET A 133 -11.25 8.37 -15.24
CA MET A 133 -10.14 7.47 -14.87
C MET A 133 -10.51 6.55 -13.70
N LEU A 134 -11.13 7.12 -12.66
CA LEU A 134 -11.59 6.33 -11.52
C LEU A 134 -12.74 5.37 -11.90
N THR A 135 -13.58 5.71 -12.89
CA THR A 135 -14.59 4.79 -13.41
C THR A 135 -13.97 3.58 -14.08
N LYS A 136 -12.94 3.79 -14.91
CA LYS A 136 -12.20 2.69 -15.54
C LYS A 136 -11.56 1.78 -14.49
N LEU A 137 -10.88 2.38 -13.50
CA LEU A 137 -10.30 1.59 -12.41
C LEU A 137 -11.37 0.83 -11.61
N ALA A 138 -12.53 1.46 -11.34
CA ALA A 138 -13.63 0.78 -10.66
C ALA A 138 -14.16 -0.45 -11.43
N ASN A 139 -14.21 -0.38 -12.77
CA ASN A 139 -14.60 -1.51 -13.61
C ASN A 139 -13.58 -2.65 -13.50
N ILE A 140 -12.28 -2.33 -13.54
CA ILE A 140 -11.21 -3.32 -13.37
C ILE A 140 -11.31 -3.94 -11.96
N LEU A 141 -11.46 -3.13 -10.91
CA LEU A 141 -11.61 -3.64 -9.54
C LEU A 141 -12.84 -4.55 -9.36
N ARG A 142 -13.89 -4.37 -10.18
CA ARG A 142 -15.08 -5.23 -10.18
C ARG A 142 -14.81 -6.57 -10.87
N GLU A 143 -13.98 -6.58 -11.91
CA GLU A 143 -13.56 -7.81 -12.59
C GLU A 143 -12.57 -8.64 -11.74
N TYR A 144 -11.83 -7.97 -10.84
CA TYR A 144 -10.89 -8.61 -9.92
C TYR A 144 -11.37 -8.44 -8.46
N PRO A 145 -12.45 -9.16 -8.05
CA PRO A 145 -13.07 -8.96 -6.75
C PRO A 145 -12.23 -9.46 -5.58
N ASP A 146 -11.29 -10.37 -5.83
CA ASP A 146 -10.49 -11.03 -4.80
C ASP A 146 -9.21 -10.23 -4.46
N THR A 147 -9.31 -8.89 -4.49
CA THR A 147 -8.26 -7.96 -4.09
C THR A 147 -8.77 -6.92 -3.12
N ASP A 148 -7.91 -6.48 -2.22
CA ASP A 148 -8.12 -5.34 -1.35
C ASP A 148 -7.44 -4.09 -1.90
N VAL A 149 -7.94 -2.93 -1.53
CA VAL A 149 -7.53 -1.63 -2.07
C VAL A 149 -7.18 -0.68 -0.93
N LEU A 150 -5.97 -0.16 -0.96
CA LEU A 150 -5.53 0.91 -0.06
C LEU A 150 -5.42 2.21 -0.85
N VAL A 151 -6.12 3.24 -0.39
CA VAL A 151 -6.07 4.59 -0.96
C VAL A 151 -5.26 5.49 -0.06
N VAL A 152 -4.22 6.13 -0.61
CA VAL A 152 -3.27 6.97 0.14
C VAL A 152 -3.21 8.36 -0.43
N GLY A 153 -3.54 9.38 0.38
CA GLY A 153 -3.49 10.79 -0.02
C GLY A 153 -2.19 11.48 0.36
N HIS A 154 -1.69 12.34 -0.53
CA HIS A 154 -0.50 13.17 -0.32
C HIS A 154 -0.71 14.59 -0.81
N THR A 155 0.09 15.52 -0.29
CA THR A 155 0.18 16.92 -0.75
C THR A 155 1.64 17.26 -1.08
N ASP A 156 1.84 18.40 -1.69
CA ASP A 156 3.13 19.08 -1.66
C ASP A 156 3.32 19.80 -0.33
N SER A 157 4.45 20.48 -0.13
CA SER A 157 4.79 21.22 1.08
C SER A 157 4.24 22.66 1.11
N SER A 158 3.31 23.01 0.23
CA SER A 158 2.70 24.33 0.23
C SER A 158 1.67 24.45 1.37
N GLY A 159 1.83 25.45 2.22
CA GLY A 159 0.94 25.66 3.35
C GLY A 159 1.47 25.12 4.68
N SER A 160 0.58 24.91 5.66
CA SER A 160 0.97 24.34 6.96
C SER A 160 0.83 22.81 6.94
N ALA A 161 1.69 22.11 7.67
CA ALA A 161 1.65 20.65 7.78
C ALA A 161 0.29 20.13 8.29
N SER A 162 -0.35 20.84 9.23
CA SER A 162 -1.69 20.47 9.74
C SER A 162 -2.78 20.64 8.69
N TYR A 163 -2.69 21.67 7.85
CA TYR A 163 -3.60 21.86 6.71
C TYR A 163 -3.39 20.76 5.67
N ASN A 164 -2.16 20.47 5.32
CA ASN A 164 -1.80 19.42 4.35
C ASN A 164 -2.22 18.02 4.82
N MET A 165 -2.10 17.73 6.10
CA MET A 165 -2.61 16.48 6.68
C MET A 165 -4.13 16.35 6.47
N THR A 166 -4.91 17.41 6.78
CA THR A 166 -6.37 17.44 6.58
C THR A 166 -6.74 17.39 5.09
N LEU A 167 -5.99 18.06 4.21
CA LEU A 167 -6.28 18.10 2.78
C LEU A 167 -6.05 16.72 2.14
N SER A 168 -4.95 16.05 2.50
CA SER A 168 -4.64 14.70 2.02
C SER A 168 -5.68 13.67 2.49
N GLU A 169 -6.17 13.80 3.73
CA GLU A 169 -7.28 13.00 4.25
C GLU A 169 -8.53 13.15 3.40
N LYS A 170 -8.98 14.38 3.16
CA LYS A 170 -10.17 14.66 2.37
C LYS A 170 -10.06 14.13 0.94
N ARG A 171 -8.88 14.25 0.31
CA ARG A 171 -8.63 13.73 -1.03
C ARG A 171 -8.68 12.20 -1.07
N ALA A 172 -8.06 11.53 -0.12
CA ALA A 172 -8.10 10.07 -0.03
C ALA A 172 -9.53 9.56 0.17
N TYR A 173 -10.29 10.18 1.08
CA TYR A 173 -11.69 9.82 1.28
C TYR A 173 -12.58 10.15 0.09
N ALA A 174 -12.33 11.23 -0.66
CA ALA A 174 -13.09 11.53 -1.87
C ALA A 174 -12.95 10.40 -2.90
N VAL A 175 -11.76 9.86 -3.10
CA VAL A 175 -11.51 8.72 -4.01
C VAL A 175 -12.16 7.45 -3.47
N THR A 176 -11.97 7.12 -2.20
CA THR A 176 -12.58 5.94 -1.58
C THR A 176 -14.11 5.97 -1.66
N ASN A 177 -14.71 7.11 -1.30
CA ASN A 177 -16.16 7.29 -1.36
C ASN A 177 -16.69 7.19 -2.79
N TYR A 178 -15.93 7.67 -3.78
CA TYR A 178 -16.29 7.52 -5.18
C TYR A 178 -16.43 6.05 -5.58
N PHE A 179 -15.48 5.21 -5.20
CA PHE A 179 -15.54 3.77 -5.47
C PHE A 179 -16.71 3.10 -4.75
N ILE A 180 -16.94 3.42 -3.50
CA ILE A 180 -17.99 2.78 -2.69
C ILE A 180 -19.37 3.29 -3.06
N GLN A 181 -19.58 4.61 -3.02
CA GLN A 181 -20.92 5.22 -3.14
C GLN A 181 -21.36 5.38 -4.59
N ASN A 182 -20.45 5.81 -5.49
CA ASN A 182 -20.80 6.06 -6.88
C ASN A 182 -20.64 4.83 -7.77
N LYS A 183 -19.71 3.93 -7.44
CA LYS A 183 -19.45 2.72 -8.25
C LYS A 183 -19.93 1.42 -7.59
N GLY A 184 -20.44 1.46 -6.37
CA GLY A 184 -21.05 0.31 -5.69
C GLY A 184 -20.07 -0.80 -5.32
N LEU A 185 -18.78 -0.48 -5.17
CA LEU A 185 -17.81 -1.46 -4.69
C LEU A 185 -17.95 -1.68 -3.18
N SER A 186 -17.66 -2.91 -2.71
CA SER A 186 -17.79 -3.25 -1.29
C SER A 186 -16.82 -2.44 -0.43
N SER A 187 -17.32 -1.77 0.60
CA SER A 187 -16.53 -0.98 1.54
C SER A 187 -15.51 -1.84 2.31
N SER A 188 -15.78 -3.13 2.49
CA SER A 188 -14.86 -4.06 3.18
C SER A 188 -13.52 -4.24 2.47
N ARG A 189 -13.46 -3.92 1.16
CA ARG A 189 -12.23 -4.01 0.37
C ARG A 189 -11.33 -2.78 0.50
N PHE A 190 -11.82 -1.70 1.11
CA PHE A 190 -11.11 -0.41 1.07
C PHE A 190 -10.55 -0.03 2.43
N THR A 191 -9.29 0.35 2.43
CA THR A 191 -8.64 1.08 3.52
C THR A 191 -8.16 2.42 3.01
N THR A 192 -8.29 3.45 3.85
CA THR A 192 -7.92 4.82 3.49
C THR A 192 -6.92 5.37 4.50
N THR A 193 -5.83 5.94 4.01
CA THR A 193 -4.81 6.61 4.83
C THR A 193 -4.28 7.86 4.13
N TRP A 194 -3.50 8.67 4.84
CA TRP A 194 -2.96 9.93 4.32
C TRP A 194 -1.72 10.33 5.09
N PHE A 195 -0.85 11.11 4.45
CA PHE A 195 0.43 11.53 5.00
C PHE A 195 0.72 13.03 4.85
N GLY A 196 -0.24 13.83 4.33
CA GLY A 196 0.05 15.23 4.06
C GLY A 196 1.27 15.39 3.16
N GLU A 197 2.20 16.24 3.57
CA GLU A 197 3.48 16.51 2.90
C GLU A 197 4.63 15.60 3.37
N ASP A 198 4.40 14.70 4.33
CA ASP A 198 5.47 13.95 5.01
C ASP A 198 6.15 12.90 4.12
N GLN A 199 5.56 12.58 2.97
CA GLN A 199 6.05 11.54 2.05
C GLN A 199 6.23 12.09 0.62
N PRO A 200 7.15 13.03 0.38
CA PRO A 200 7.40 13.58 -0.96
C PRO A 200 8.10 12.54 -1.84
N ILE A 201 7.77 12.44 -3.13
CA ILE A 201 8.45 11.60 -4.14
C ILE A 201 9.34 12.43 -5.07
N ALA A 202 9.22 13.74 -5.01
CA ALA A 202 10.00 14.68 -5.80
C ALA A 202 10.33 15.92 -4.97
N ASP A 203 11.23 16.74 -5.50
CA ASP A 203 11.67 17.95 -4.82
C ASP A 203 10.56 19.01 -4.75
N ASN A 204 10.20 19.41 -3.54
CA ASN A 204 9.19 20.44 -3.28
C ASN A 204 9.63 21.87 -3.65
N ASP A 205 10.92 22.11 -3.89
CA ASP A 205 11.41 23.41 -4.30
C ASP A 205 11.07 23.71 -5.78
N THR A 206 10.82 22.67 -6.59
CA THR A 206 10.43 22.82 -7.99
C THR A 206 8.92 22.74 -8.18
N THR A 207 8.40 23.42 -9.21
CA THR A 207 6.96 23.35 -9.56
C THR A 207 6.57 21.94 -10.01
N GLU A 208 7.43 21.32 -10.80
CA GLU A 208 7.26 19.96 -11.33
C GLU A 208 7.24 18.92 -10.22
N GLY A 209 8.14 19.07 -9.24
CA GLY A 209 8.20 18.16 -8.10
C GLY A 209 6.98 18.31 -7.18
N ARG A 210 6.53 19.53 -6.94
CA ARG A 210 5.26 19.75 -6.20
C ARG A 210 4.07 19.12 -6.90
N ALA A 211 3.99 19.19 -8.23
CA ALA A 211 2.93 18.55 -9.02
C ALA A 211 2.93 17.04 -8.84
N GLN A 212 4.11 16.39 -8.78
CA GLN A 212 4.23 14.96 -8.51
C GLN A 212 3.86 14.61 -7.06
N ASN A 213 4.15 15.49 -6.09
CA ASN A 213 3.83 15.26 -4.69
C ASN A 213 2.32 15.38 -4.40
N ARG A 214 1.59 16.20 -5.15
CA ARG A 214 0.11 16.29 -5.10
C ARG A 214 -0.51 15.07 -5.78
N ARG A 215 -0.55 13.93 -5.10
CA ARG A 215 -0.94 12.64 -5.66
C ARG A 215 -1.87 11.85 -4.75
N VAL A 216 -2.54 10.88 -5.37
CA VAL A 216 -3.19 9.77 -4.67
C VAL A 216 -2.57 8.47 -5.16
N ASN A 217 -2.12 7.66 -4.24
CA ASN A 217 -1.66 6.30 -4.49
C ASN A 217 -2.79 5.32 -4.20
N ILE A 218 -2.98 4.36 -5.10
CA ILE A 218 -3.92 3.26 -4.93
C ILE A 218 -3.12 1.96 -4.99
N ALA A 219 -2.99 1.31 -3.83
CA ALA A 219 -2.36 0.00 -3.74
C ALA A 219 -3.44 -1.08 -3.81
N ILE A 220 -3.22 -2.07 -4.67
CA ILE A 220 -4.12 -3.20 -4.88
C ILE A 220 -3.36 -4.46 -4.48
N VAL A 221 -3.91 -5.24 -3.56
CA VAL A 221 -3.26 -6.43 -3.00
C VAL A 221 -4.18 -7.63 -3.04
N PRO A 222 -3.65 -8.86 -3.15
CA PRO A 222 -4.45 -10.07 -3.02
C PRO A 222 -5.09 -10.10 -1.63
N ASN A 223 -6.38 -10.44 -1.57
CA ASN A 223 -7.06 -10.67 -0.29
C ASN A 223 -6.95 -12.14 0.15
N ASP A 224 -7.45 -12.46 1.34
CA ASP A 224 -7.40 -13.81 1.91
C ASP A 224 -8.04 -14.84 0.98
N LYS A 225 -9.14 -14.47 0.31
CA LYS A 225 -9.82 -15.37 -0.64
C LYS A 225 -8.93 -15.72 -1.83
N MET A 226 -8.23 -14.76 -2.43
CA MET A 226 -7.28 -15.03 -3.52
C MET A 226 -6.17 -15.96 -3.06
N ILE A 227 -5.65 -15.75 -1.84
CA ILE A 227 -4.58 -16.57 -1.27
C ILE A 227 -5.06 -17.99 -1.01
N GLU A 228 -6.23 -18.16 -0.41
CA GLU A 228 -6.81 -19.49 -0.15
C GLU A 228 -7.11 -20.26 -1.45
N ASP A 229 -7.69 -19.60 -2.45
CA ASP A 229 -7.99 -20.21 -3.73
C ASP A 229 -6.71 -20.64 -4.46
N ALA A 230 -5.66 -19.80 -4.41
CA ALA A 230 -4.37 -20.14 -5.00
C ALA A 230 -3.68 -21.30 -4.26
N LYS A 231 -3.76 -21.39 -2.93
CA LYS A 231 -3.26 -22.55 -2.17
C LYS A 231 -3.97 -23.84 -2.57
N LYS A 232 -5.30 -23.81 -2.67
CA LYS A 232 -6.08 -24.98 -3.11
C LYS A 232 -5.69 -25.42 -4.54
N GLU A 233 -5.54 -24.47 -5.45
CA GLU A 233 -5.12 -24.73 -6.84
C GLU A 233 -3.68 -25.29 -6.91
N ALA A 234 -2.79 -24.82 -6.03
CA ALA A 234 -1.42 -25.33 -5.92
C ALA A 234 -1.30 -26.69 -5.22
N GLY A 235 -2.38 -27.19 -4.58
CA GLY A 235 -2.34 -28.40 -3.75
C GLY A 235 -1.60 -28.21 -2.41
N GLU A 236 -1.44 -26.98 -1.97
CA GLU A 236 -0.80 -26.59 -0.71
C GLU A 236 -1.92 -26.37 0.34
N ASN A 237 -2.16 -27.37 1.22
CA ASN A 237 -3.15 -27.32 2.31
C ASN A 237 -2.49 -26.99 3.67
#